data_bd1d461cc09eedadcf7a6482a66c58ea
#
_entry.id   bd1d461cc09eedadcf7a6482a66c58ea
#
_cell.length_a   1.000
_cell.length_b   1.000
_cell.length_c   1.000
_cell.angle_alpha   90.00
_cell.angle_beta   90.00
_cell.angle_gamma   90.00
#
_symmetry.space_group_name_H-M   'P 1'
#
loop_
_entity.id
_entity.type
_entity.pdbx_description
1 polymer ?
#
loop_
_entity_poly.entity_id
_entity_poly.type
_entity_poly.pdbx_seq_one_letter_code
_entity_poly.pdbx_strand_id
1 'polypeptide(L)'
;MTTAYYCMGGGLGHITRFTAFCRYFTLRPALLTNCELVRSGMIEPDARPIMLPDEADSIDFDSFRTWVGSAIERIRPEALIVDAFPGGILGELCDLPALKHIECIYLARILDLQAYRLRLSGTLPEFTKIYRIEQLGNEQNQWLKTMRAPVEDLMLPYPSASAHGKSENTELPDNCWLIVHSGNADELEQLWQFARQTAEIEGQTPTFAMVSQGSRPEFLPANIAHYSRYPADELIAQCTRLFSAAGFNIMQQMKDSSNKHHVLPMPRALDDQFLRCRLANQR
;
A
#
# COMPACT_ATOMS: atom_id res chain seq x y z
N MET A 1 10.94 13.01 20.37
CA MET A 1 9.65 12.30 20.36
C MET A 1 9.85 10.94 19.73
N THR A 2 9.68 9.89 20.51
CA THR A 2 9.81 8.51 20.00
C THR A 2 8.51 8.13 19.28
N THR A 3 8.59 7.83 18.00
CA THR A 3 7.42 7.51 17.18
C THR A 3 7.45 6.05 16.76
N ALA A 4 6.30 5.39 16.75
CA ALA A 4 6.11 4.09 16.15
C ALA A 4 5.13 4.18 14.97
N TYR A 5 5.26 3.27 14.01
CA TYR A 5 4.38 3.17 12.85
C TYR A 5 3.85 1.74 12.76
N TYR A 6 2.54 1.61 12.87
CA TYR A 6 1.82 0.36 12.74
C TYR A 6 1.46 0.13 11.26
N CYS A 7 2.09 -0.87 10.65
CA CYS A 7 2.12 -1.12 9.21
C CYS A 7 1.79 -2.59 8.91
N MET A 8 0.56 -2.99 9.21
CA MET A 8 0.10 -4.38 9.03
C MET A 8 -0.75 -4.54 7.78
N GLY A 9 -0.65 -5.71 7.15
CA GLY A 9 -1.40 -6.02 5.93
C GLY A 9 -0.63 -6.86 4.92
N GLY A 10 0.61 -7.25 5.23
CA GLY A 10 1.43 -8.21 4.47
C GLY A 10 1.97 -7.72 3.11
N GLY A 11 1.30 -6.77 2.46
CA GLY A 11 1.66 -6.34 1.11
C GLY A 11 2.61 -5.13 1.06
N LEU A 12 3.29 -4.98 -0.08
CA LEU A 12 4.19 -3.84 -0.38
C LEU A 12 3.53 -2.47 -0.20
N GLY A 13 2.22 -2.37 -0.40
CA GLY A 13 1.49 -1.12 -0.32
C GLY A 13 1.64 -0.41 1.02
N HIS A 14 1.72 -1.14 2.12
CA HIS A 14 1.90 -0.59 3.46
C HIS A 14 3.33 -0.05 3.64
N ILE A 15 4.34 -0.77 3.20
CA ILE A 15 5.76 -0.33 3.27
C ILE A 15 6.03 0.87 2.37
N THR A 16 5.44 0.90 1.17
CA THR A 16 5.55 2.05 0.26
C THR A 16 4.95 3.32 0.89
N ARG A 17 3.79 3.19 1.55
CA ARG A 17 3.15 4.29 2.27
C ARG A 17 3.95 4.75 3.48
N PHE A 18 4.45 3.79 4.27
CA PHE A 18 5.40 4.06 5.35
C PHE A 18 6.59 4.91 4.86
N THR A 19 7.24 4.50 3.79
CA THR A 19 8.38 5.22 3.21
C THR A 19 8.00 6.64 2.77
N ALA A 20 6.83 6.80 2.10
CA ALA A 20 6.33 8.10 1.68
C ALA A 20 6.01 9.00 2.86
N PHE A 21 5.40 8.46 3.93
CA PHE A 21 5.09 9.19 5.16
C PHE A 21 6.36 9.64 5.88
N CYS A 22 7.32 8.73 6.06
CA CYS A 22 8.59 9.04 6.70
C CYS A 22 9.38 10.12 5.95
N ARG A 23 9.34 10.07 4.62
CA ARG A 23 9.97 11.09 3.77
C ARG A 23 9.31 12.45 3.91
N TYR A 24 7.97 12.49 3.95
CA TYR A 24 7.21 13.74 4.11
C TYR A 24 7.52 14.44 5.43
N PHE A 25 7.51 13.70 6.54
CA PHE A 25 7.73 14.24 7.87
C PHE A 25 9.20 14.20 8.33
N THR A 26 10.11 13.68 7.53
CA THR A 26 11.53 13.48 7.89
C THR A 26 11.69 12.67 9.18
N LEU A 27 10.97 11.54 9.27
CA LEU A 27 10.91 10.69 10.46
C LEU A 27 11.60 9.34 10.23
N ARG A 28 12.12 8.77 11.32
CA ARG A 28 12.62 7.40 11.41
C ARG A 28 11.96 6.67 12.58
N PRO A 29 10.70 6.30 12.45
CA PRO A 29 9.96 5.66 13.54
C PRO A 29 10.37 4.21 13.72
N ALA A 30 10.06 3.64 14.90
CA ALA A 30 9.99 2.20 15.05
C ALA A 30 8.88 1.65 14.13
N LEU A 31 9.15 0.53 13.45
CA LEU A 31 8.20 -0.08 12.52
C LEU A 31 7.66 -1.39 13.08
N LEU A 32 6.34 -1.49 13.22
CA LEU A 32 5.62 -2.73 13.47
C LEU A 32 5.04 -3.21 12.14
N THR A 33 5.48 -4.35 11.63
CA THR A 33 5.03 -4.85 10.32
C THR A 33 5.00 -6.37 10.26
N ASN A 34 4.12 -6.93 9.46
CA ASN A 34 4.09 -8.34 9.08
C ASN A 34 4.44 -8.57 7.61
N CYS A 35 5.13 -7.61 6.98
CA CYS A 35 5.51 -7.71 5.58
C CYS A 35 6.60 -8.76 5.39
N GLU A 36 6.32 -9.79 4.59
CA GLU A 36 7.24 -10.90 4.32
C GLU A 36 8.52 -10.45 3.60
N LEU A 37 8.45 -9.44 2.75
CA LEU A 37 9.63 -8.91 2.07
C LEU A 37 10.59 -8.16 3.00
N VAL A 38 10.06 -7.64 4.13
CA VAL A 38 10.89 -7.08 5.20
C VAL A 38 11.48 -8.21 6.03
N ARG A 39 10.71 -9.26 6.32
CA ARG A 39 11.16 -10.44 7.07
C ARG A 39 12.30 -11.16 6.35
N SER A 40 12.17 -11.37 5.04
CA SER A 40 13.19 -12.01 4.22
C SER A 40 14.43 -11.15 3.92
N GLY A 41 14.43 -9.87 4.33
CA GLY A 41 15.51 -8.94 4.03
C GLY A 41 15.56 -8.44 2.59
N MET A 42 14.54 -8.74 1.78
CA MET A 42 14.44 -8.20 0.41
C MET A 42 14.21 -6.69 0.38
N ILE A 43 13.60 -6.15 1.44
CA ILE A 43 13.37 -4.72 1.61
C ILE A 43 13.84 -4.33 3.01
N GLU A 44 14.68 -3.31 3.07
CA GLU A 44 15.14 -2.70 4.32
C GLU A 44 14.51 -1.31 4.48
N PRO A 45 13.38 -1.18 5.20
CA PRO A 45 12.78 0.12 5.48
C PRO A 45 13.72 0.97 6.34
N ASP A 46 13.76 2.28 6.09
CA ASP A 46 14.50 3.22 6.93
C ASP A 46 13.77 3.44 8.28
N ALA A 47 13.81 2.43 9.12
CA ALA A 47 13.14 2.36 10.41
C ALA A 47 14.01 1.67 11.45
N ARG A 48 13.90 2.07 12.72
CA ARG A 48 14.58 1.38 13.84
C ARG A 48 13.86 1.63 15.17
N PRO A 49 13.56 0.56 15.95
CA PRO A 49 13.68 -0.86 15.57
C PRO A 49 12.59 -1.30 14.58
N ILE A 50 12.83 -2.40 13.88
CA ILE A 50 11.79 -3.11 13.13
C ILE A 50 11.28 -4.27 13.99
N MET A 51 9.97 -4.32 14.21
CA MET A 51 9.29 -5.33 14.99
C MET A 51 8.44 -6.20 14.06
N LEU A 52 8.72 -7.49 14.03
CA LEU A 52 8.02 -8.48 13.23
C LEU A 52 7.41 -9.51 14.17
N PRO A 53 6.13 -9.89 14.01
CA PRO A 53 5.55 -11.01 14.75
C PRO A 53 6.21 -12.31 14.29
N ASP A 54 6.37 -13.27 15.20
CA ASP A 54 6.71 -14.64 14.80
C ASP A 54 5.52 -15.27 14.03
N GLU A 55 5.78 -16.34 13.28
CA GLU A 55 4.70 -17.03 12.54
C GLU A 55 3.59 -17.48 13.47
N ALA A 56 3.96 -17.99 14.66
CA ALA A 56 3.00 -18.41 15.69
C ALA A 56 2.12 -17.25 16.18
N ASP A 57 2.67 -16.04 16.33
CA ASP A 57 1.92 -14.86 16.78
C ASP A 57 0.88 -14.39 15.77
N SER A 58 1.06 -14.77 14.49
CA SER A 58 0.17 -14.35 13.39
C SER A 58 -1.02 -15.30 13.18
N ILE A 59 -1.11 -16.41 13.92
CA ILE A 59 -2.09 -17.50 13.70
C ILE A 59 -3.47 -17.12 14.21
N ASP A 60 -3.56 -16.43 15.36
CA ASP A 60 -4.82 -16.09 15.98
C ASP A 60 -4.84 -14.65 16.51
N PHE A 61 -6.05 -14.15 16.77
CA PHE A 61 -6.28 -12.79 17.24
C PHE A 61 -5.61 -12.48 18.58
N ASP A 62 -5.69 -13.40 19.57
CA ASP A 62 -5.21 -13.13 20.92
C ASP A 62 -3.68 -13.09 20.98
N SER A 63 -3.02 -14.03 20.31
CA SER A 63 -1.56 -14.04 20.16
C SER A 63 -1.08 -12.79 19.43
N PHE A 64 -1.72 -12.42 18.33
CA PHE A 64 -1.35 -11.23 17.56
C PHE A 64 -1.55 -9.94 18.37
N ARG A 65 -2.68 -9.82 19.07
CA ARG A 65 -2.96 -8.69 19.96
C ARG A 65 -1.93 -8.58 21.09
N THR A 66 -1.57 -9.72 21.70
CA THR A 66 -0.55 -9.79 22.75
C THR A 66 0.81 -9.33 22.23
N TRP A 67 1.19 -9.80 21.04
CA TRP A 67 2.43 -9.37 20.39
C TRP A 67 2.45 -7.86 20.12
N VAL A 68 1.37 -7.29 19.55
CA VAL A 68 1.28 -5.85 19.29
C VAL A 68 1.43 -5.06 20.59
N GLY A 69 0.73 -5.45 21.67
CA GLY A 69 0.83 -4.81 22.98
C GLY A 69 2.26 -4.83 23.52
N SER A 70 2.90 -6.00 23.51
CA SER A 70 4.28 -6.19 23.96
C SER A 70 5.29 -5.38 23.13
N ALA A 71 5.08 -5.31 21.82
CA ALA A 71 5.92 -4.49 20.94
C ALA A 71 5.82 -3.00 21.28
N ILE A 72 4.62 -2.49 21.50
CA ILE A 72 4.38 -1.09 21.91
C ILE A 72 5.01 -0.82 23.29
N GLU A 73 4.82 -1.68 24.27
CA GLU A 73 5.41 -1.56 25.61
C GLU A 73 6.94 -1.58 25.57
N ARG A 74 7.53 -2.35 24.68
CA ARG A 74 8.98 -2.41 24.47
C ARG A 74 9.53 -1.16 23.82
N ILE A 75 8.83 -0.60 22.80
CA ILE A 75 9.23 0.62 22.08
C ILE A 75 8.99 1.85 22.94
N ARG A 76 7.92 1.88 23.73
CA ARG A 76 7.44 3.03 24.52
C ARG A 76 7.33 4.30 23.68
N PRO A 77 6.58 4.28 22.57
CA PRO A 77 6.48 5.45 21.73
C PRO A 77 5.62 6.53 22.40
N GLU A 78 5.94 7.78 22.14
CA GLU A 78 5.09 8.94 22.49
C GLU A 78 3.94 9.08 21.50
N ALA A 79 4.17 8.67 20.21
CA ALA A 79 3.15 8.68 19.19
C ALA A 79 3.15 7.36 18.38
N LEU A 80 1.95 6.88 18.01
CA LEU A 80 1.72 5.75 17.13
C LEU A 80 0.98 6.21 15.87
N ILE A 81 1.61 6.05 14.72
CA ILE A 81 0.95 6.22 13.43
C ILE A 81 0.29 4.89 13.06
N VAL A 82 -1.03 4.91 12.82
CA VAL A 82 -1.83 3.74 12.46
C VAL A 82 -2.16 3.80 10.96
N ASP A 83 -1.58 2.90 10.19
CA ASP A 83 -1.74 2.86 8.73
C ASP A 83 -2.98 2.07 8.32
N ALA A 84 -3.89 2.71 7.62
CA ALA A 84 -5.06 2.15 6.95
C ALA A 84 -6.16 1.59 7.87
N PHE A 85 -5.83 0.84 8.91
CA PHE A 85 -6.78 0.08 9.73
C PHE A 85 -6.85 0.65 11.15
N PRO A 86 -7.83 1.54 11.46
CA PRO A 86 -7.81 2.29 12.72
C PRO A 86 -7.95 1.41 13.99
N GLY A 87 -8.58 0.26 13.89
CA GLY A 87 -8.64 -0.73 14.99
C GLY A 87 -7.61 -1.86 14.86
N GLY A 88 -6.66 -1.74 13.92
CA GLY A 88 -5.79 -2.84 13.53
C GLY A 88 -6.39 -3.69 12.42
N ILE A 89 -5.60 -4.57 11.80
CA ILE A 89 -6.05 -5.39 10.67
C ILE A 89 -7.08 -6.45 11.07
N LEU A 90 -7.01 -6.94 12.31
CA LEU A 90 -7.96 -7.90 12.92
C LEU A 90 -8.84 -7.27 13.99
N GLY A 91 -8.69 -5.98 14.31
CA GLY A 91 -9.34 -5.30 15.42
C GLY A 91 -8.49 -5.28 16.70
N GLU A 92 -7.23 -5.72 16.65
CA GLU A 92 -6.33 -5.91 17.79
C GLU A 92 -5.92 -4.62 18.52
N LEU A 93 -6.08 -3.47 17.88
CA LEU A 93 -5.85 -2.16 18.52
C LEU A 93 -7.07 -1.67 19.32
N CYS A 94 -8.25 -2.27 19.13
CA CYS A 94 -9.44 -1.91 19.91
C CYS A 94 -9.23 -2.24 21.38
N ASP A 95 -9.56 -1.31 22.26
CA ASP A 95 -9.40 -1.45 23.73
C ASP A 95 -8.00 -1.98 24.15
N LEU A 96 -6.95 -1.68 23.39
CA LEU A 96 -5.59 -2.11 23.71
C LEU A 96 -5.01 -1.24 24.82
N PRO A 97 -4.75 -1.78 26.04
CA PRO A 97 -4.30 -0.99 27.18
C PRO A 97 -2.99 -0.24 26.95
N ALA A 98 -2.10 -0.81 26.14
CA ALA A 98 -0.80 -0.21 25.78
C ALA A 98 -0.93 1.13 25.05
N LEU A 99 -2.11 1.47 24.51
CA LEU A 99 -2.35 2.73 23.79
C LEU A 99 -2.88 3.87 24.67
N LYS A 100 -3.22 3.61 25.94
CA LYS A 100 -3.93 4.54 26.81
C LYS A 100 -3.29 5.93 26.97
N HIS A 101 -1.98 6.03 26.80
CA HIS A 101 -1.21 7.28 26.99
C HIS A 101 -0.35 7.62 25.79
N ILE A 102 -0.66 7.04 24.63
CA ILE A 102 0.08 7.24 23.40
C ILE A 102 -0.76 8.13 22.47
N GLU A 103 -0.14 9.14 21.89
CA GLU A 103 -0.77 9.93 20.82
C GLU A 103 -0.99 9.05 19.59
N CYS A 104 -2.26 8.75 19.25
CA CYS A 104 -2.58 7.95 18.07
C CYS A 104 -2.95 8.84 16.89
N ILE A 105 -2.28 8.64 15.75
CA ILE A 105 -2.51 9.34 14.49
C ILE A 105 -2.94 8.32 13.43
N TYR A 106 -4.08 8.55 12.80
CA TYR A 106 -4.62 7.63 11.81
C TYR A 106 -4.39 8.12 10.38
N LEU A 107 -3.89 7.25 9.50
CA LEU A 107 -3.80 7.47 8.06
C LEU A 107 -4.97 6.81 7.34
N ALA A 108 -6.00 7.61 7.02
CA ALA A 108 -7.23 7.14 6.43
C ALA A 108 -7.13 7.03 4.91
N ARG A 109 -7.31 5.81 4.39
CA ARG A 109 -7.48 5.49 2.97
C ARG A 109 -8.79 4.75 2.74
N ILE A 110 -9.17 4.53 1.49
CA ILE A 110 -10.36 3.74 1.15
C ILE A 110 -10.28 2.34 1.76
N LEU A 111 -11.34 1.95 2.44
CA LEU A 111 -11.59 0.62 2.97
C LEU A 111 -12.88 0.06 2.36
N ASP A 112 -12.97 -1.27 2.24
CA ASP A 112 -14.26 -1.93 2.29
C ASP A 112 -14.78 -1.78 3.73
N LEU A 113 -15.55 -0.71 3.96
CA LEU A 113 -15.93 -0.31 5.31
C LEU A 113 -16.86 -1.34 5.96
N GLN A 114 -17.71 -1.98 5.16
CA GLN A 114 -18.64 -3.00 5.65
C GLN A 114 -17.86 -4.23 6.12
N ALA A 115 -16.97 -4.75 5.28
CA ALA A 115 -16.13 -5.89 5.62
C ALA A 115 -15.18 -5.60 6.80
N TYR A 116 -14.64 -4.36 6.85
CA TYR A 116 -13.73 -3.98 7.92
C TYR A 116 -14.43 -3.85 9.29
N ARG A 117 -15.62 -3.25 9.33
CA ARG A 117 -16.40 -3.12 10.58
C ARG A 117 -16.72 -4.46 11.24
N LEU A 118 -16.88 -5.52 10.47
CA LEU A 118 -17.12 -6.87 10.99
C LEU A 118 -15.91 -7.45 11.76
N ARG A 119 -14.72 -6.87 11.57
CA ARG A 119 -13.50 -7.26 12.29
C ARG A 119 -13.30 -6.50 13.61
N LEU A 120 -14.05 -5.41 13.80
CA LEU A 120 -13.89 -4.59 15.00
C LEU A 120 -14.68 -5.19 16.16
N SER A 121 -13.96 -5.53 17.23
CA SER A 121 -14.53 -5.99 18.49
C SER A 121 -14.06 -5.05 19.61
N GLY A 122 -14.86 -4.01 19.93
CA GLY A 122 -14.52 -3.04 20.96
C GLY A 122 -14.36 -1.61 20.46
N THR A 123 -13.76 -0.77 21.27
CA THR A 123 -13.60 0.66 21.04
C THR A 123 -12.29 0.95 20.29
N LEU A 124 -12.39 1.76 19.24
CA LEU A 124 -11.19 2.23 18.53
C LEU A 124 -10.27 3.03 19.45
N PRO A 125 -8.95 3.09 19.19
CA PRO A 125 -8.06 4.03 19.85
C PRO A 125 -8.58 5.47 19.76
N GLU A 126 -8.32 6.28 20.77
CA GLU A 126 -8.56 7.72 20.71
C GLU A 126 -7.52 8.36 19.79
N PHE A 127 -7.95 8.83 18.63
CA PHE A 127 -7.06 9.52 17.71
C PHE A 127 -6.97 11.01 18.04
N THR A 128 -5.76 11.53 18.08
CA THR A 128 -5.50 12.98 18.21
C THR A 128 -5.55 13.69 16.87
N LYS A 129 -5.31 12.93 15.77
CA LYS A 129 -5.34 13.45 14.41
C LYS A 129 -5.66 12.31 13.41
N ILE A 130 -6.37 12.68 12.35
CA ILE A 130 -6.63 11.81 11.20
C ILE A 130 -6.11 12.49 9.94
N TYR A 131 -5.20 11.85 9.23
CA TYR A 131 -4.81 12.28 7.90
C TYR A 131 -5.59 11.48 6.85
N ARG A 132 -6.38 12.19 6.04
CA ARG A 132 -7.03 11.60 4.87
C ARG A 132 -6.06 11.67 3.70
N ILE A 133 -5.54 10.51 3.28
CA ILE A 133 -4.48 10.43 2.28
C ILE A 133 -4.99 10.17 0.85
N GLU A 134 -6.29 9.95 0.68
CA GLU A 134 -7.00 9.91 -0.60
C GLU A 134 -8.46 10.34 -0.41
N GLN A 135 -9.16 10.61 -1.51
CA GLN A 135 -10.60 10.86 -1.47
C GLN A 135 -11.35 9.62 -1.00
N LEU A 136 -12.17 9.75 0.03
CA LEU A 136 -12.94 8.65 0.61
C LEU A 136 -14.41 8.70 0.16
N GLY A 137 -15.08 7.55 0.22
CA GLY A 137 -16.54 7.48 0.05
C GLY A 137 -17.31 8.21 1.17
N ASN A 138 -18.56 8.57 0.89
CA ASN A 138 -19.38 9.33 1.83
C ASN A 138 -19.58 8.61 3.17
N GLU A 139 -19.83 7.31 3.15
CA GLU A 139 -20.02 6.51 4.36
C GLU A 139 -18.76 6.52 5.24
N GLN A 140 -17.58 6.33 4.64
CA GLN A 140 -16.33 6.36 5.38
C GLN A 140 -16.03 7.77 5.93
N ASN A 141 -16.33 8.83 5.18
CA ASN A 141 -16.19 10.20 5.66
C ASN A 141 -17.13 10.48 6.87
N GLN A 142 -18.35 9.95 6.87
CA GLN A 142 -19.25 10.05 8.04
C GLN A 142 -18.70 9.25 9.23
N TRP A 143 -18.15 8.07 8.99
CA TRP A 143 -17.53 7.28 10.04
C TRP A 143 -16.33 7.99 10.69
N LEU A 144 -15.47 8.66 9.90
CA LEU A 144 -14.35 9.43 10.45
C LEU A 144 -14.81 10.51 11.44
N LYS A 145 -15.96 11.16 11.18
CA LYS A 145 -16.51 12.17 12.08
C LYS A 145 -16.87 11.60 13.46
N THR A 146 -17.22 10.31 13.55
CA THR A 146 -17.52 9.66 14.84
C THR A 146 -16.29 9.49 15.73
N MET A 147 -15.08 9.54 15.16
CA MET A 147 -13.82 9.42 15.90
C MET A 147 -13.43 10.69 16.67
N ARG A 148 -14.15 11.82 16.43
CA ARG A 148 -13.99 13.09 17.14
C ARG A 148 -12.58 13.71 17.08
N ALA A 149 -11.75 13.28 16.14
CA ALA A 149 -10.43 13.82 15.89
C ALA A 149 -10.44 14.79 14.71
N PRO A 150 -9.56 15.82 14.69
CA PRO A 150 -9.35 16.65 13.52
C PRO A 150 -8.98 15.83 12.30
N VAL A 151 -9.64 16.08 11.15
CA VAL A 151 -9.36 15.43 9.88
C VAL A 151 -8.70 16.44 8.94
N GLU A 152 -7.50 16.11 8.48
CA GLU A 152 -6.74 16.93 7.52
C GLU A 152 -6.44 16.10 6.26
N ASP A 153 -6.44 16.77 5.12
CA ASP A 153 -5.98 16.12 3.87
C ASP A 153 -4.45 16.12 3.84
N LEU A 154 -3.87 14.97 3.54
CA LEU A 154 -2.42 14.80 3.40
C LEU A 154 -2.10 14.16 2.06
N MET A 155 -1.31 14.85 1.25
CA MET A 155 -0.77 14.32 0.01
C MET A 155 0.63 13.79 0.27
N LEU A 156 0.78 12.47 0.26
CA LEU A 156 2.08 11.82 0.42
C LEU A 156 2.93 11.99 -0.85
N PRO A 157 4.25 12.24 -0.71
CA PRO A 157 5.14 12.38 -1.85
C PRO A 157 5.50 11.00 -2.43
N TYR A 158 4.90 10.67 -3.55
CA TYR A 158 5.33 9.53 -4.38
C TYR A 158 6.27 10.02 -5.47
N PRO A 159 7.27 9.20 -5.87
CA PRO A 159 8.10 9.53 -7.01
C PRO A 159 7.22 9.73 -8.25
N SER A 160 7.32 10.89 -8.88
CA SER A 160 6.57 11.15 -10.11
C SER A 160 7.08 10.26 -11.23
N ALA A 161 6.18 9.71 -12.03
CA ALA A 161 6.50 8.96 -13.24
C ALA A 161 7.35 9.77 -14.26
N SER A 162 7.47 11.07 -14.08
CA SER A 162 8.26 11.98 -14.93
C SER A 162 9.60 12.41 -14.32
N ALA A 163 9.88 12.07 -13.05
CA ALA A 163 10.97 12.70 -12.28
C ALA A 163 12.32 11.97 -12.33
N HIS A 164 12.39 10.78 -12.93
CA HIS A 164 13.65 10.01 -12.97
C HIS A 164 14.36 10.18 -14.31
N GLY A 165 15.57 10.73 -14.25
CA GLY A 165 16.52 10.64 -15.35
C GLY A 165 16.82 9.16 -15.68
N LYS A 166 17.21 8.87 -16.92
CA LYS A 166 17.60 7.53 -17.34
C LYS A 166 18.71 7.00 -16.39
N SER A 167 18.41 5.93 -15.68
CA SER A 167 19.44 5.14 -14.98
C SER A 167 20.18 4.32 -16.04
N GLU A 168 21.49 4.32 -16.00
CA GLU A 168 22.34 3.61 -16.99
C GLU A 168 22.14 2.08 -16.99
N ASN A 169 21.41 1.52 -16.02
CA ASN A 169 21.38 0.06 -15.77
C ASN A 169 20.09 -0.66 -16.10
N THR A 170 19.02 0.03 -16.50
CA THR A 170 17.77 -0.64 -16.85
C THR A 170 17.01 0.18 -17.88
N GLU A 171 17.14 -0.14 -19.15
CA GLU A 171 16.38 0.50 -20.23
C GLU A 171 15.22 -0.41 -20.66
N LEU A 172 14.01 0.17 -20.68
CA LEU A 172 12.90 -0.45 -21.38
C LEU A 172 13.05 -0.21 -22.89
N PRO A 173 12.62 -1.18 -23.73
CA PRO A 173 12.53 -0.96 -25.16
C PRO A 173 11.62 0.23 -25.51
N ASP A 174 11.84 0.83 -26.67
CA ASP A 174 10.92 1.84 -27.19
C ASP A 174 9.49 1.29 -27.30
N ASN A 175 8.50 2.16 -27.10
CA ASN A 175 7.07 1.81 -27.09
C ASN A 175 6.74 0.63 -26.15
N CYS A 176 7.34 0.61 -24.95
CA CYS A 176 7.10 -0.44 -23.97
C CYS A 176 5.82 -0.17 -23.17
N TRP A 177 4.94 -1.19 -23.15
CA TRP A 177 3.80 -1.27 -22.25
C TRP A 177 4.17 -2.11 -21.04
N LEU A 178 4.13 -1.50 -19.87
CA LEU A 178 4.60 -2.10 -18.61
C LEU A 178 3.44 -2.59 -17.77
N ILE A 179 3.50 -3.84 -17.32
CA ILE A 179 2.60 -4.40 -16.32
C ILE A 179 3.29 -4.35 -14.97
N VAL A 180 2.69 -3.73 -13.95
CA VAL A 180 3.26 -3.64 -12.60
C VAL A 180 2.27 -4.15 -11.58
N HIS A 181 2.64 -5.21 -10.86
CA HIS A 181 1.80 -5.76 -9.82
C HIS A 181 2.59 -6.58 -8.80
N SER A 182 2.19 -6.51 -7.51
CA SER A 182 2.77 -7.28 -6.41
C SER A 182 1.83 -8.38 -5.87
N GLY A 183 0.75 -8.68 -6.60
CA GLY A 183 -0.23 -9.71 -6.23
C GLY A 183 0.18 -11.11 -6.68
N ASN A 184 -0.79 -12.04 -6.59
CA ASN A 184 -0.61 -13.42 -7.00
C ASN A 184 -0.53 -13.61 -8.52
N ALA A 185 -0.25 -14.85 -8.95
CA ALA A 185 -0.09 -15.19 -10.37
C ALA A 185 -1.37 -14.95 -11.19
N ASP A 186 -2.55 -15.25 -10.64
CA ASP A 186 -3.83 -15.08 -11.33
C ASP A 186 -4.12 -13.61 -11.65
N GLU A 187 -3.80 -12.71 -10.71
CA GLU A 187 -3.96 -11.26 -10.91
C GLU A 187 -2.96 -10.72 -11.93
N LEU A 188 -1.73 -11.22 -11.92
CA LEU A 188 -0.72 -10.90 -12.93
C LEU A 188 -1.17 -11.36 -14.33
N GLU A 189 -1.76 -12.55 -14.42
CA GLU A 189 -2.29 -13.06 -15.68
C GLU A 189 -3.47 -12.23 -16.20
N GLN A 190 -4.39 -11.84 -15.33
CA GLN A 190 -5.49 -10.94 -15.69
C GLN A 190 -4.97 -9.59 -16.24
N LEU A 191 -3.96 -9.00 -15.61
CA LEU A 191 -3.34 -7.76 -16.09
C LEU A 191 -2.61 -7.96 -17.41
N TRP A 192 -1.93 -9.09 -17.59
CA TRP A 192 -1.31 -9.45 -18.87
C TRP A 192 -2.35 -9.59 -19.98
N GLN A 193 -3.45 -10.29 -19.73
CA GLN A 193 -4.54 -10.44 -20.70
C GLN A 193 -5.18 -9.08 -21.02
N PHE A 194 -5.39 -8.24 -20.02
CA PHE A 194 -5.91 -6.89 -20.22
C PHE A 194 -5.00 -6.04 -21.11
N ALA A 195 -3.69 -6.03 -20.85
CA ALA A 195 -2.73 -5.29 -21.68
C ALA A 195 -2.69 -5.81 -23.13
N ARG A 196 -2.67 -7.12 -23.30
CA ARG A 196 -2.67 -7.77 -24.62
C ARG A 196 -3.93 -7.50 -25.43
N GLN A 197 -5.10 -7.65 -24.81
CA GLN A 197 -6.39 -7.35 -25.46
C GLN A 197 -6.51 -5.87 -25.83
N THR A 198 -6.00 -4.97 -24.98
CA THR A 198 -5.98 -3.54 -25.29
C THR A 198 -5.14 -3.28 -26.56
N ALA A 199 -3.97 -3.89 -26.67
CA ALA A 199 -3.13 -3.75 -27.86
C ALA A 199 -3.82 -4.29 -29.13
N GLU A 200 -4.48 -5.44 -29.02
CA GLU A 200 -5.23 -6.06 -30.11
C GLU A 200 -6.39 -5.18 -30.60
N ILE A 201 -7.21 -4.67 -29.66
CA ILE A 201 -8.35 -3.79 -29.97
C ILE A 201 -7.89 -2.48 -30.65
N GLU A 202 -6.77 -1.92 -30.19
CA GLU A 202 -6.23 -0.67 -30.72
C GLU A 202 -5.35 -0.87 -31.98
N GLY A 203 -5.12 -2.10 -32.44
CA GLY A 203 -4.23 -2.42 -33.55
C GLY A 203 -2.79 -2.00 -33.31
N GLN A 204 -2.34 -2.03 -32.03
CA GLN A 204 -0.99 -1.66 -31.64
C GLN A 204 -0.10 -2.90 -31.49
N THR A 205 1.20 -2.72 -31.74
CA THR A 205 2.22 -3.78 -31.55
C THR A 205 3.32 -3.32 -30.59
N PRO A 206 2.99 -3.07 -29.30
CA PRO A 206 3.98 -2.63 -28.32
C PRO A 206 4.93 -3.74 -27.93
N THR A 207 6.09 -3.36 -27.43
CA THR A 207 6.90 -4.25 -26.61
C THR A 207 6.30 -4.32 -25.21
N PHE A 208 6.19 -5.51 -24.64
CA PHE A 208 5.69 -5.68 -23.28
C PHE A 208 6.82 -5.98 -22.30
N ALA A 209 6.66 -5.52 -21.07
CA ALA A 209 7.47 -5.90 -19.93
C ALA A 209 6.59 -6.07 -18.68
N MET A 210 7.02 -6.88 -17.74
CA MET A 210 6.31 -7.11 -16.48
C MET A 210 7.24 -6.91 -15.29
N VAL A 211 6.74 -6.21 -14.28
CA VAL A 211 7.37 -6.09 -12.95
C VAL A 211 6.49 -6.76 -11.94
N SER A 212 7.03 -7.76 -11.25
CA SER A 212 6.38 -8.41 -10.11
C SER A 212 7.40 -8.84 -9.09
N GLN A 213 6.94 -9.37 -7.97
CA GLN A 213 7.83 -9.95 -6.96
C GLN A 213 8.04 -11.45 -7.23
N GLY A 214 9.23 -11.95 -6.89
CA GLY A 214 9.55 -13.37 -7.01
C GLY A 214 9.97 -13.81 -8.41
N SER A 215 9.73 -15.09 -8.70
CA SER A 215 10.10 -15.73 -9.97
C SER A 215 9.22 -15.25 -11.12
N ARG A 216 9.77 -15.41 -12.34
CA ARG A 216 9.02 -15.16 -13.57
C ARG A 216 7.75 -16.02 -13.62
N PRO A 217 6.55 -15.42 -13.87
CA PRO A 217 5.32 -16.17 -14.02
C PRO A 217 5.38 -17.16 -15.19
N GLU A 218 4.86 -18.38 -14.99
CA GLU A 218 4.89 -19.46 -16.02
C GLU A 218 4.08 -19.10 -17.26
N PHE A 219 2.96 -18.37 -17.10
CA PHE A 219 2.11 -17.95 -18.22
C PHE A 219 2.77 -16.88 -19.11
N LEU A 220 3.83 -16.22 -18.65
CA LEU A 220 4.43 -15.09 -19.38
C LEU A 220 5.29 -15.60 -20.54
N PRO A 221 5.01 -15.22 -21.82
CA PRO A 221 5.79 -15.66 -22.97
C PRO A 221 7.28 -15.35 -22.84
N ALA A 222 8.14 -16.24 -23.30
CA ALA A 222 9.60 -16.17 -23.09
C ALA A 222 10.25 -14.87 -23.62
N ASN A 223 9.65 -14.26 -24.64
CA ASN A 223 10.12 -13.02 -25.24
C ASN A 223 9.71 -11.74 -24.50
N ILE A 224 8.89 -11.84 -23.44
CA ILE A 224 8.48 -10.69 -22.63
C ILE A 224 9.48 -10.53 -21.47
N ALA A 225 10.05 -9.36 -21.28
CA ALA A 225 10.96 -9.08 -20.17
C ALA A 225 10.23 -9.14 -18.83
N HIS A 226 10.83 -9.78 -17.83
CA HIS A 226 10.34 -9.81 -16.45
C HIS A 226 11.41 -9.25 -15.51
N TYR A 227 10.99 -8.33 -14.65
CA TYR A 227 11.83 -7.70 -13.64
C TYR A 227 11.27 -8.01 -12.24
N SER A 228 12.06 -8.72 -11.43
CA SER A 228 11.79 -8.91 -10.00
C SER A 228 12.48 -7.79 -9.24
N ARG A 229 11.80 -6.66 -9.05
CA ARG A 229 12.40 -5.48 -8.38
C ARG A 229 11.38 -4.64 -7.62
N TYR A 230 11.88 -3.95 -6.62
CA TYR A 230 11.21 -2.91 -5.88
C TYR A 230 12.24 -1.83 -5.46
N PRO A 231 11.92 -0.53 -5.60
CA PRO A 231 10.77 0.03 -6.30
C PRO A 231 10.85 -0.11 -7.83
N ALA A 232 9.70 0.10 -8.51
CA ALA A 232 9.59 0.03 -9.96
C ALA A 232 9.63 1.42 -10.65
N ASP A 233 9.90 2.48 -9.90
CA ASP A 233 9.72 3.88 -10.31
C ASP A 233 10.43 4.23 -11.62
N GLU A 234 11.67 3.76 -11.78
CA GLU A 234 12.47 4.02 -12.97
C GLU A 234 11.86 3.39 -14.24
N LEU A 235 11.32 2.17 -14.13
CA LEU A 235 10.64 1.50 -15.25
C LEU A 235 9.30 2.16 -15.56
N ILE A 236 8.55 2.57 -14.53
CA ILE A 236 7.29 3.30 -14.68
C ILE A 236 7.52 4.64 -15.38
N ALA A 237 8.62 5.32 -15.09
CA ALA A 237 8.96 6.58 -15.76
C ALA A 237 9.21 6.40 -17.26
N GLN A 238 9.82 5.28 -17.65
CA GLN A 238 10.22 5.00 -19.04
C GLN A 238 9.10 4.43 -19.92
N CYS A 239 8.08 3.76 -19.32
CA CYS A 239 7.04 3.12 -20.11
C CYS A 239 6.14 4.12 -20.82
N THR A 240 5.63 3.73 -22.00
CA THR A 240 4.65 4.51 -22.75
C THR A 240 3.24 4.29 -22.22
N ARG A 241 2.94 3.09 -21.73
CA ARG A 241 1.70 2.76 -21.01
C ARG A 241 1.98 1.88 -19.80
N LEU A 242 1.20 2.08 -18.76
CA LEU A 242 1.26 1.32 -17.53
C LEU A 242 -0.05 0.58 -17.31
N PHE A 243 0.02 -0.73 -17.02
CA PHE A 243 -1.10 -1.56 -16.62
C PHE A 243 -0.91 -2.01 -15.18
N SER A 244 -1.89 -1.75 -14.33
CA SER A 244 -1.82 -2.16 -12.92
C SER A 244 -3.19 -2.38 -12.29
N ALA A 245 -3.22 -2.99 -11.12
CA ALA A 245 -4.39 -2.95 -10.26
C ALA A 245 -4.61 -1.52 -9.68
N ALA A 246 -5.82 -1.23 -9.19
CA ALA A 246 -6.15 0.06 -8.60
C ALA A 246 -5.66 0.20 -7.15
N GLY A 247 -4.41 -0.20 -6.88
CA GLY A 247 -3.79 -0.04 -5.57
C GLY A 247 -3.55 1.43 -5.24
N PHE A 248 -3.66 1.80 -3.95
CA PHE A 248 -3.52 3.19 -3.52
C PHE A 248 -2.23 3.86 -4.02
N ASN A 249 -1.07 3.24 -3.79
CA ASN A 249 0.22 3.88 -4.09
C ASN A 249 0.42 4.15 -5.58
N ILE A 250 0.11 3.15 -6.43
CA ILE A 250 0.28 3.30 -7.88
C ILE A 250 -0.69 4.33 -8.45
N MET A 251 -1.92 4.42 -7.92
CA MET A 251 -2.89 5.44 -8.29
C MET A 251 -2.41 6.85 -7.92
N GLN A 252 -1.76 7.01 -6.76
CA GLN A 252 -1.17 8.29 -6.37
C GLN A 252 0.06 8.65 -7.21
N GLN A 253 0.95 7.69 -7.46
CA GLN A 253 2.14 7.86 -8.29
C GLN A 253 1.80 8.28 -9.73
N MET A 254 0.71 7.73 -10.27
CA MET A 254 0.28 7.97 -11.65
C MET A 254 -0.70 9.13 -11.80
N LYS A 255 -1.01 9.86 -10.74
CA LYS A 255 -2.02 10.92 -10.75
C LYS A 255 -1.78 11.97 -11.85
N ASP A 256 -0.53 12.40 -12.00
CA ASP A 256 -0.13 13.42 -13.00
C ASP A 256 0.18 12.80 -14.38
N SER A 257 0.10 11.49 -14.52
CA SER A 257 0.34 10.72 -15.75
C SER A 257 -0.79 9.73 -16.01
N SER A 258 -2.01 10.08 -15.60
CA SER A 258 -3.20 9.21 -15.70
C SER A 258 -3.56 8.82 -17.13
N ASN A 259 -3.17 9.64 -18.12
CA ASN A 259 -3.38 9.38 -19.55
C ASN A 259 -2.63 8.14 -20.07
N LYS A 260 -1.55 7.71 -19.41
CA LYS A 260 -0.83 6.48 -19.76
C LYS A 260 -1.13 5.30 -18.81
N HIS A 261 -2.02 5.48 -17.82
CA HIS A 261 -2.30 4.50 -16.79
C HIS A 261 -3.62 3.76 -17.06
N HIS A 262 -3.52 2.48 -17.40
CA HIS A 262 -4.64 1.57 -17.59
C HIS A 262 -4.85 0.73 -16.34
N VAL A 263 -6.00 0.89 -15.72
CA VAL A 263 -6.26 0.36 -14.38
C VAL A 263 -7.32 -0.74 -14.43
N LEU A 264 -7.01 -1.89 -13.84
CA LEU A 264 -7.95 -2.99 -13.63
C LEU A 264 -8.18 -3.15 -12.11
N PRO A 265 -9.33 -2.72 -11.56
CA PRO A 265 -9.59 -2.89 -10.14
C PRO A 265 -9.75 -4.38 -9.79
N MET A 266 -9.06 -4.80 -8.72
CA MET A 266 -9.07 -6.18 -8.23
C MET A 266 -9.89 -6.28 -6.92
N PRO A 267 -10.65 -7.35 -6.70
CA PRO A 267 -11.30 -7.59 -5.42
C PRO A 267 -10.28 -7.69 -4.28
N ARG A 268 -10.57 -7.06 -3.16
CA ARG A 268 -9.76 -7.12 -1.94
C ARG A 268 -10.65 -7.25 -0.71
N ALA A 269 -10.18 -8.00 0.28
CA ALA A 269 -10.96 -8.25 1.49
C ALA A 269 -11.27 -6.98 2.30
N LEU A 270 -10.36 -6.00 2.30
CA LEU A 270 -10.47 -4.80 3.13
C LEU A 270 -10.18 -3.49 2.38
N ASP A 271 -10.00 -3.53 1.06
CA ASP A 271 -9.72 -2.36 0.23
C ASP A 271 -10.73 -2.31 -0.93
N ASP A 272 -11.41 -1.20 -1.13
CA ASP A 272 -12.36 -1.06 -2.25
C ASP A 272 -11.68 -0.37 -3.44
N GLN A 273 -11.01 -1.17 -4.28
CA GLN A 273 -10.38 -0.70 -5.50
C GLN A 273 -11.40 -0.22 -6.55
N PHE A 274 -12.61 -0.77 -6.54
CA PHE A 274 -13.68 -0.35 -7.45
C PHE A 274 -14.17 1.05 -7.10
N LEU A 275 -14.36 1.34 -5.81
CA LEU A 275 -14.68 2.69 -5.35
C LEU A 275 -13.57 3.68 -5.73
N ARG A 276 -12.30 3.28 -5.55
CA ARG A 276 -11.16 4.12 -5.90
C ARG A 276 -11.18 4.52 -7.37
N CYS A 277 -11.41 3.57 -8.29
CA CYS A 277 -11.56 3.87 -9.71
C CYS A 277 -12.74 4.80 -9.99
N ARG A 278 -13.91 4.56 -9.38
CA ARG A 278 -15.08 5.44 -9.56
C ARG A 278 -14.80 6.89 -9.13
N LEU A 279 -14.14 7.07 -7.99
CA LEU A 279 -13.80 8.41 -7.48
C LEU A 279 -12.71 9.09 -8.31
N ALA A 280 -11.76 8.34 -8.85
CA ALA A 280 -10.74 8.89 -9.74
C ALA A 280 -11.32 9.38 -11.08
N ASN A 281 -12.33 8.70 -11.62
CA ASN A 281 -12.99 9.05 -12.89
C ASN A 281 -14.00 10.22 -12.76
N GLN A 282 -14.30 10.69 -11.55
CA GLN A 282 -15.19 11.82 -11.31
C GLN A 282 -14.45 13.18 -11.26
N ARG A 283 -13.15 13.17 -11.47
CA ARG A 283 -12.29 14.36 -11.53
C ARG A 283 -12.09 14.80 -12.97
#